data_49e94357e2496de8f7740728e91c8735
#
_entry.id   49e94357e2496de8f7740728e91c8735
#
_cell.length_a   1.000
_cell.length_b   1.000
_cell.length_c   1.000
_cell.angle_alpha   90.00
_cell.angle_beta   90.00
_cell.angle_gamma   90.00
#
_symmetry.space_group_name_H-M   'P 1'
#
loop_
_entity.id
_entity.type
_entity.pdbx_description
1 polymer ?
#
loop_
_entity_poly.entity_id
_entity_poly.type
_entity_poly.pdbx_seq_one_letter_code
_entity_poly.pdbx_strand_id
1 'polypeptide(L)'
;DEDGKEITDTLGSQSVTTNSDAGSKLSVKAEKSKITADGSSLSYIAVDVNDKDGRFVSSADNSIRFTLTGNGTIVGVDNGNPSTVNKFQQKSVLTSSKTAKIKAFSGKALVIVRSTKDAGGFALKAESAGLTGETVFVNTVGEKNGEVFLKDYTIKPEYTVMMGTKPELETTVTGTMSDGSKQEGTIDWKLTEDVYNHPGEYVLDGTMKFGKEEVAVSANLHVKPIIVAVQNYTRATVKGLVPTLPSTLAGILP
;
A
#
# COMPACT_ATOMS: atom_id res chain seq x y z
N ASP A 1 52.43 -4.30 10.66
CA ASP A 1 52.99 -3.02 10.22
C ASP A 1 54.53 -3.04 10.38
N GLU A 2 55.23 -2.03 9.96
CA GLU A 2 56.69 -1.94 10.02
C GLU A 2 57.26 -2.04 11.45
N ASP A 3 56.43 -1.90 12.47
CA ASP A 3 56.78 -2.00 13.90
C ASP A 3 56.41 -3.36 14.50
N GLY A 4 56.06 -4.36 13.71
CA GLY A 4 55.72 -5.71 14.16
C GLY A 4 54.42 -5.79 14.96
N LYS A 5 53.58 -4.79 14.88
CA LYS A 5 52.24 -4.78 15.53
C LYS A 5 51.26 -5.53 14.67
N GLU A 6 50.65 -6.56 15.23
CA GLU A 6 49.60 -7.32 14.58
C GLU A 6 48.41 -6.40 14.30
N ILE A 7 48.12 -6.18 13.01
CA ILE A 7 46.90 -5.45 12.61
C ILE A 7 45.75 -6.46 12.61
N THR A 8 45.04 -6.56 13.71
CA THR A 8 43.76 -7.24 13.78
C THR A 8 42.69 -6.32 13.18
N ASP A 9 42.52 -6.38 11.89
CA ASP A 9 41.36 -5.79 11.24
C ASP A 9 40.14 -6.70 11.48
N THR A 10 39.30 -6.30 12.38
CA THR A 10 37.99 -6.93 12.57
C THR A 10 37.16 -6.54 11.36
N LEU A 11 37.31 -7.30 10.27
CA LEU A 11 36.32 -7.26 9.20
C LEU A 11 34.96 -7.58 9.81
N GLY A 12 34.13 -6.56 9.98
CA GLY A 12 32.76 -6.74 10.39
C GLY A 12 32.10 -7.74 9.43
N SER A 13 31.70 -8.89 9.94
CA SER A 13 30.96 -9.86 9.14
C SER A 13 29.62 -9.24 8.74
N GLN A 14 29.51 -8.83 7.47
CA GLN A 14 28.20 -8.56 6.87
C GLN A 14 27.59 -9.90 6.44
N SER A 15 26.62 -10.36 7.18
CA SER A 15 25.83 -11.50 6.73
C SER A 15 24.82 -11.03 5.69
N VAL A 16 25.01 -11.42 4.44
CA VAL A 16 23.96 -11.33 3.42
C VAL A 16 23.08 -12.56 3.59
N THR A 17 21.92 -12.38 4.18
CA THR A 17 20.91 -13.44 4.29
C THR A 17 20.16 -13.51 2.97
N THR A 18 20.40 -14.52 2.17
CA THR A 18 19.53 -14.86 1.03
C THR A 18 18.23 -15.42 1.59
N ASN A 19 17.12 -14.77 1.26
CA ASN A 19 15.79 -15.22 1.69
C ASN A 19 15.30 -16.34 0.78
N SER A 20 15.08 -17.53 1.33
CA SER A 20 14.45 -18.68 0.66
C SER A 20 12.96 -18.81 0.96
N ASP A 21 12.40 -17.92 1.78
CA ASP A 21 11.00 -17.97 2.15
C ASP A 21 10.09 -17.57 0.98
N ALA A 22 8.89 -18.15 0.96
CA ALA A 22 7.89 -17.80 -0.03
C ALA A 22 7.40 -16.35 0.19
N GLY A 23 7.00 -15.68 -0.89
CA GLY A 23 6.33 -14.39 -0.80
C GLY A 23 5.08 -14.47 0.08
N SER A 24 4.85 -13.46 0.90
CA SER A 24 3.73 -13.36 1.83
C SER A 24 2.96 -12.06 1.68
N LYS A 25 3.63 -10.98 1.31
CA LYS A 25 3.01 -9.67 1.13
C LYS A 25 3.66 -8.88 0.01
N LEU A 26 2.91 -7.92 -0.54
CA LEU A 26 3.42 -6.91 -1.44
C LEU A 26 3.86 -5.69 -0.63
N SER A 27 4.91 -5.00 -1.08
CA SER A 27 5.30 -3.68 -0.62
C SER A 27 5.20 -2.72 -1.80
N VAL A 28 4.42 -1.65 -1.66
CA VAL A 28 4.08 -0.72 -2.74
C VAL A 28 4.58 0.67 -2.37
N LYS A 29 5.49 1.22 -3.18
CA LYS A 29 6.13 2.50 -2.89
C LYS A 29 6.12 3.43 -4.09
N ALA A 30 5.49 4.58 -3.95
CA ALA A 30 5.59 5.66 -4.94
C ALA A 30 6.92 6.40 -4.78
N GLU A 31 7.61 6.68 -5.90
CA GLU A 31 8.79 7.54 -5.92
C GLU A 31 8.47 8.96 -5.45
N LYS A 32 7.29 9.46 -5.87
CA LYS A 32 6.75 10.75 -5.48
C LYS A 32 5.36 10.56 -4.92
N SER A 33 5.15 10.96 -3.67
CA SER A 33 3.82 10.97 -3.04
C SER A 33 2.95 12.16 -3.46
N LYS A 34 3.51 13.09 -4.27
CA LYS A 34 2.84 14.31 -4.73
C LYS A 34 3.34 14.67 -6.12
N ILE A 35 2.43 14.90 -7.07
CA ILE A 35 2.69 15.32 -8.46
C ILE A 35 1.70 16.41 -8.88
N THR A 36 1.97 17.10 -9.99
CA THR A 36 1.08 18.14 -10.53
C THR A 36 -0.09 17.54 -11.30
N ALA A 37 -1.29 18.10 -11.13
CA ALA A 37 -2.50 17.74 -11.88
C ALA A 37 -2.53 18.46 -13.23
N ASP A 38 -1.54 18.21 -14.10
CA ASP A 38 -1.37 18.85 -15.41
C ASP A 38 -1.74 17.93 -16.58
N GLY A 39 -2.11 16.68 -16.30
CA GLY A 39 -2.41 15.65 -17.31
C GLY A 39 -1.17 15.02 -17.93
N SER A 40 0.04 15.38 -17.48
CA SER A 40 1.32 14.91 -18.01
C SER A 40 2.30 14.41 -16.95
N SER A 41 2.22 14.89 -15.71
CA SER A 41 3.08 14.48 -14.61
C SER A 41 2.93 12.99 -14.30
N LEU A 42 4.06 12.33 -14.03
CA LEU A 42 4.15 10.89 -13.80
C LEU A 42 4.55 10.60 -12.36
N SER A 43 3.99 9.51 -11.81
CA SER A 43 4.44 8.84 -10.61
C SER A 43 4.86 7.42 -10.96
N TYR A 44 6.06 7.04 -10.56
CA TYR A 44 6.60 5.70 -10.69
C TYR A 44 6.37 4.97 -9.36
N ILE A 45 5.70 3.83 -9.41
CA ILE A 45 5.29 3.08 -8.23
C ILE A 45 5.92 1.70 -8.30
N ALA A 46 6.93 1.50 -7.46
CA ALA A 46 7.62 0.23 -7.34
C ALA A 46 6.83 -0.74 -6.45
N VAL A 47 6.88 -2.02 -6.82
CA VAL A 47 6.26 -3.10 -6.05
C VAL A 47 7.29 -4.20 -5.84
N ASP A 48 7.50 -4.55 -4.58
CA ASP A 48 8.36 -5.64 -4.15
C ASP A 48 7.53 -6.76 -3.54
N VAL A 49 7.92 -8.01 -3.78
CA VAL A 49 7.38 -9.17 -3.09
C VAL A 49 8.24 -9.45 -1.87
N ASN A 50 7.63 -9.47 -0.70
CA ASN A 50 8.30 -9.69 0.58
C ASN A 50 7.76 -10.96 1.27
N ASP A 51 8.58 -11.54 2.15
CA ASP A 51 8.18 -12.63 3.04
C ASP A 51 7.34 -12.12 4.22
N LYS A 52 6.97 -13.02 5.13
CA LYS A 52 6.24 -12.71 6.37
C LYS A 52 6.97 -11.73 7.29
N ASP A 53 8.31 -11.73 7.27
CA ASP A 53 9.18 -10.88 8.09
C ASP A 53 9.50 -9.53 7.41
N GLY A 54 8.99 -9.32 6.19
CA GLY A 54 9.21 -8.11 5.41
C GLY A 54 10.51 -8.08 4.61
N ARG A 55 11.20 -9.22 4.49
CA ARG A 55 12.42 -9.33 3.69
C ARG A 55 12.06 -9.57 2.23
N PHE A 56 12.81 -8.94 1.36
CA PHE A 56 12.62 -9.05 -0.09
C PHE A 56 12.86 -10.49 -0.60
N VAL A 57 11.95 -10.98 -1.47
CA VAL A 57 12.01 -12.33 -2.07
C VAL A 57 12.40 -12.23 -3.54
N SER A 58 13.68 -12.33 -3.84
CA SER A 58 14.22 -12.18 -5.19
C SER A 58 13.86 -13.32 -6.16
N SER A 59 13.34 -14.43 -5.67
CA SER A 59 12.88 -15.56 -6.50
C SER A 59 11.40 -15.46 -6.88
N ALA A 60 10.67 -14.46 -6.35
CA ALA A 60 9.24 -14.35 -6.56
C ALA A 60 8.90 -13.93 -8.00
N ASP A 61 7.90 -14.62 -8.56
CA ASP A 61 7.38 -14.42 -9.92
C ASP A 61 5.85 -14.32 -9.96
N ASN A 62 5.26 -13.91 -8.84
CA ASN A 62 3.81 -13.80 -8.63
C ASN A 62 3.15 -12.90 -9.66
N SER A 63 1.92 -13.25 -10.07
CA SER A 63 1.10 -12.41 -10.93
C SER A 63 0.43 -11.31 -10.12
N ILE A 64 0.79 -10.06 -10.37
CA ILE A 64 0.30 -8.90 -9.64
C ILE A 64 -0.76 -8.19 -10.47
N ARG A 65 -1.92 -7.92 -9.86
CA ARG A 65 -3.00 -7.10 -10.40
C ARG A 65 -2.92 -5.72 -9.77
N PHE A 66 -3.11 -4.69 -10.59
CA PHE A 66 -3.21 -3.30 -10.16
C PHE A 66 -4.60 -2.76 -10.40
N THR A 67 -5.12 -2.04 -9.41
CA THR A 67 -6.37 -1.29 -9.50
C THR A 67 -6.13 0.14 -9.06
N LEU A 68 -6.47 1.09 -9.93
CA LEU A 68 -6.31 2.53 -9.70
C LEU A 68 -7.67 3.17 -9.49
N THR A 69 -7.81 3.93 -8.41
CA THR A 69 -8.96 4.78 -8.13
C THR A 69 -8.54 6.25 -8.08
N GLY A 70 -9.48 7.19 -8.25
CA GLY A 70 -9.18 8.63 -8.23
C GLY A 70 -8.59 9.18 -9.53
N ASN A 71 -7.87 10.31 -9.42
CA ASN A 71 -7.48 11.21 -10.53
C ASN A 71 -6.14 10.83 -11.17
N GLY A 72 -6.04 9.61 -11.65
CA GLY A 72 -4.87 9.08 -12.35
C GLY A 72 -5.24 8.15 -13.49
N THR A 73 -4.25 7.84 -14.31
CA THR A 73 -4.35 6.91 -15.44
C THR A 73 -3.12 6.02 -15.46
N ILE A 74 -3.29 4.71 -15.39
CA ILE A 74 -2.17 3.78 -15.60
C ILE A 74 -1.76 3.90 -17.08
N VAL A 75 -0.51 4.29 -17.32
CA VAL A 75 0.04 4.46 -18.66
C VAL A 75 1.09 3.43 -19.03
N GLY A 76 1.55 2.65 -18.04
CA GLY A 76 2.48 1.57 -18.29
C GLY A 76 2.73 0.70 -17.07
N VAL A 77 3.20 -0.51 -17.31
CA VAL A 77 3.73 -1.43 -16.31
C VAL A 77 4.96 -2.13 -16.84
N ASP A 78 5.91 -2.45 -15.95
CA ASP A 78 7.15 -3.14 -16.27
C ASP A 78 7.57 -4.04 -15.09
N ASN A 79 8.46 -4.97 -15.33
CA ASN A 79 9.04 -5.81 -14.30
C ASN A 79 10.57 -5.92 -14.37
N GLY A 80 11.19 -5.19 -15.30
CA GLY A 80 12.64 -5.19 -15.51
C GLY A 80 13.20 -6.48 -16.14
N ASN A 81 12.35 -7.35 -16.71
CA ASN A 81 12.81 -8.54 -17.39
C ASN A 81 13.45 -8.19 -18.75
N PRO A 82 14.76 -8.34 -18.93
CA PRO A 82 15.45 -7.98 -20.17
C PRO A 82 15.07 -8.89 -21.35
N SER A 83 14.51 -10.06 -21.07
CA SER A 83 14.11 -11.03 -22.11
C SER A 83 12.64 -10.87 -22.52
N THR A 84 11.91 -9.93 -21.94
CA THR A 84 10.51 -9.72 -22.34
C THR A 84 10.41 -9.00 -23.67
N VAL A 85 9.52 -9.50 -24.53
CA VAL A 85 9.12 -8.84 -25.78
C VAL A 85 7.85 -8.00 -25.60
N ASN A 86 7.28 -8.00 -24.39
CA ASN A 86 6.08 -7.24 -24.07
C ASN A 86 6.39 -5.74 -24.01
N LYS A 87 5.61 -4.94 -24.71
CA LYS A 87 5.65 -3.49 -24.55
C LYS A 87 4.90 -3.11 -23.27
N PHE A 88 5.34 -2.08 -22.56
CA PHE A 88 4.74 -1.61 -21.29
C PHE A 88 3.24 -1.30 -21.38
N GLN A 89 2.76 -0.95 -22.58
CA GLN A 89 1.38 -0.52 -22.85
C GLN A 89 0.58 -1.55 -23.64
N GLN A 90 1.05 -2.79 -23.74
CA GLN A 90 0.28 -3.83 -24.44
C GLN A 90 -1.00 -4.15 -23.68
N LYS A 91 -2.06 -4.47 -24.42
CA LYS A 91 -3.36 -4.87 -23.87
C LYS A 91 -3.27 -6.08 -22.94
N SER A 92 -2.25 -6.93 -23.09
CA SER A 92 -2.01 -8.08 -22.20
C SER A 92 -1.59 -7.70 -20.78
N VAL A 93 -0.97 -6.52 -20.60
CA VAL A 93 -0.50 -6.01 -19.31
C VAL A 93 -1.34 -4.83 -18.84
N LEU A 94 -1.79 -3.96 -19.77
CA LEU A 94 -2.61 -2.80 -19.51
C LEU A 94 -4.06 -3.10 -19.94
N THR A 95 -4.87 -3.62 -19.04
CA THR A 95 -6.24 -4.05 -19.32
C THR A 95 -7.21 -2.87 -19.45
N SER A 96 -6.91 -1.77 -18.77
CA SER A 96 -7.59 -0.48 -18.91
C SER A 96 -6.71 0.64 -18.35
N SER A 97 -7.16 1.90 -18.47
CA SER A 97 -6.47 3.03 -17.82
C SER A 97 -6.53 2.99 -16.29
N LYS A 98 -7.36 2.12 -15.70
CA LYS A 98 -7.56 1.95 -14.26
C LYS A 98 -7.11 0.59 -13.74
N THR A 99 -6.83 -0.36 -14.62
CA THR A 99 -6.38 -1.70 -14.23
C THR A 99 -5.26 -2.18 -15.11
N ALA A 100 -4.32 -2.88 -14.49
CA ALA A 100 -3.21 -3.54 -15.17
C ALA A 100 -2.85 -4.85 -14.48
N LYS A 101 -2.09 -5.70 -15.17
CA LYS A 101 -1.60 -6.96 -14.64
C LYS A 101 -0.22 -7.26 -15.20
N ILE A 102 0.71 -7.63 -14.34
CA ILE A 102 2.03 -8.08 -14.75
C ILE A 102 2.53 -9.18 -13.81
N LYS A 103 3.37 -10.06 -14.32
CA LYS A 103 4.10 -11.02 -13.50
C LYS A 103 5.34 -10.34 -12.91
N ALA A 104 5.60 -10.51 -11.62
CA ALA A 104 6.85 -10.05 -11.04
C ALA A 104 8.03 -10.75 -11.71
N PHE A 105 9.13 -10.06 -11.82
CA PHE A 105 10.41 -10.62 -12.25
C PHE A 105 11.44 -10.34 -11.17
N SER A 106 12.09 -11.37 -10.68
CA SER A 106 13.01 -11.27 -9.54
C SER A 106 12.39 -10.51 -8.37
N GLY A 107 11.12 -10.79 -8.04
CA GLY A 107 10.39 -10.19 -6.94
C GLY A 107 9.92 -8.74 -7.15
N LYS A 108 10.09 -8.17 -8.36
CA LYS A 108 9.81 -6.76 -8.63
C LYS A 108 8.79 -6.54 -9.73
N ALA A 109 8.05 -5.45 -9.59
CA ALA A 109 7.22 -4.86 -10.64
C ALA A 109 7.19 -3.33 -10.51
N LEU A 110 6.83 -2.65 -11.58
CA LEU A 110 6.70 -1.20 -11.66
C LEU A 110 5.39 -0.83 -12.34
N VAL A 111 4.71 0.18 -11.81
CA VAL A 111 3.54 0.80 -12.43
C VAL A 111 3.83 2.27 -12.66
N ILE A 112 3.44 2.79 -13.80
CA ILE A 112 3.57 4.20 -14.16
C ILE A 112 2.16 4.78 -14.25
N VAL A 113 1.89 5.76 -13.39
CA VAL A 113 0.61 6.47 -13.34
C VAL A 113 0.83 7.92 -13.76
N ARG A 114 0.02 8.37 -14.71
CA ARG A 114 -0.05 9.77 -15.16
C ARG A 114 -1.19 10.47 -14.47
N SER A 115 -0.97 11.71 -14.00
CA SER A 115 -2.01 12.57 -13.46
C SER A 115 -3.09 12.87 -14.49
N THR A 116 -4.31 13.16 -14.04
CA THR A 116 -5.31 13.88 -14.83
C THR A 116 -5.11 15.40 -14.65
N LYS A 117 -5.96 16.21 -15.27
CA LYS A 117 -6.00 17.66 -15.03
C LYS A 117 -6.78 18.03 -13.76
N ASP A 118 -7.41 17.04 -13.13
CA ASP A 118 -8.18 17.24 -11.91
C ASP A 118 -7.27 17.02 -10.70
N ALA A 119 -7.22 18.00 -9.81
CA ALA A 119 -6.53 17.90 -8.54
C ALA A 119 -7.26 16.89 -7.62
N GLY A 120 -6.54 16.35 -6.62
CA GLY A 120 -7.12 15.47 -5.61
C GLY A 120 -6.24 14.29 -5.28
N GLY A 121 -5.88 13.49 -6.25
CA GLY A 121 -5.01 12.34 -6.05
C GLY A 121 -5.61 11.03 -6.53
N PHE A 122 -4.83 9.99 -6.37
CA PHE A 122 -5.23 8.63 -6.71
C PHE A 122 -4.67 7.62 -5.71
N ALA A 123 -5.35 6.49 -5.61
CA ALA A 123 -4.87 5.31 -4.90
C ALA A 123 -4.56 4.20 -5.91
N LEU A 124 -3.40 3.56 -5.75
CA LEU A 124 -3.05 2.35 -6.49
C LEU A 124 -2.99 1.17 -5.54
N LYS A 125 -3.87 0.21 -5.74
CA LYS A 125 -3.89 -1.07 -5.02
C LYS A 125 -3.17 -2.13 -5.84
N ALA A 126 -2.24 -2.86 -5.20
CA ALA A 126 -1.59 -4.03 -5.76
C ALA A 126 -2.07 -5.29 -5.03
N GLU A 127 -2.47 -6.30 -5.78
CA GLU A 127 -3.00 -7.57 -5.27
C GLU A 127 -2.37 -8.74 -6.00
N SER A 128 -2.14 -9.83 -5.28
CA SER A 128 -1.66 -11.09 -5.84
C SER A 128 -2.24 -12.27 -5.05
N ALA A 129 -2.57 -13.34 -5.73
CA ALA A 129 -3.11 -14.53 -5.09
C ALA A 129 -2.12 -15.09 -4.05
N GLY A 130 -2.59 -15.31 -2.84
CA GLY A 130 -1.79 -15.84 -1.74
C GLY A 130 -0.87 -14.83 -1.04
N LEU A 131 -0.91 -13.54 -1.43
CA LEU A 131 -0.14 -12.47 -0.81
C LEU A 131 -1.07 -11.42 -0.21
N THR A 132 -0.66 -10.82 0.91
CA THR A 132 -1.29 -9.62 1.42
C THR A 132 -1.01 -8.46 0.45
N GLY A 133 -2.08 -7.84 -0.07
CA GLY A 133 -1.99 -6.68 -0.95
C GLY A 133 -1.67 -5.40 -0.18
N GLU A 134 -1.28 -4.35 -0.91
CA GLU A 134 -1.01 -3.04 -0.35
C GLU A 134 -1.52 -1.94 -1.29
N THR A 135 -1.85 -0.78 -0.72
CA THR A 135 -2.32 0.40 -1.45
C THR A 135 -1.42 1.60 -1.14
N VAL A 136 -1.04 2.33 -2.18
CA VAL A 136 -0.29 3.58 -2.06
C VAL A 136 -1.11 4.76 -2.56
N PHE A 137 -0.97 5.91 -1.90
CA PHE A 137 -1.62 7.17 -2.27
C PHE A 137 -0.62 8.13 -2.89
N VAL A 138 -1.06 8.81 -3.95
CA VAL A 138 -0.33 9.91 -4.58
C VAL A 138 -1.26 11.10 -4.71
N ASN A 139 -0.88 12.22 -4.13
CA ASN A 139 -1.63 13.47 -4.22
C ASN A 139 -1.36 14.14 -5.57
N THR A 140 -2.40 14.64 -6.22
CA THR A 140 -2.27 15.47 -7.41
C THR A 140 -2.71 16.89 -7.10
N VAL A 141 -1.80 17.86 -7.29
CA VAL A 141 -2.05 19.28 -7.03
C VAL A 141 -2.13 20.05 -8.33
N GLY A 142 -3.18 20.87 -8.51
CA GLY A 142 -3.44 21.57 -9.76
C GLY A 142 -3.11 23.05 -9.72
N GLU A 143 -2.67 23.59 -10.86
CA GLU A 143 -2.64 25.02 -11.11
C GLU A 143 -3.89 25.43 -11.89
N LYS A 144 -4.70 26.33 -11.29
CA LYS A 144 -5.76 27.01 -12.01
C LYS A 144 -5.32 28.46 -12.28
N ASN A 145 -5.41 28.92 -13.50
CA ASN A 145 -4.97 30.25 -13.91
C ASN A 145 -5.58 31.36 -13.05
N GLY A 146 -4.76 32.00 -12.20
CA GLY A 146 -5.07 33.21 -11.45
C GLY A 146 -6.07 33.07 -10.31
N GLU A 147 -6.67 31.90 -10.08
CA GLU A 147 -7.51 31.62 -8.92
C GLU A 147 -6.71 30.95 -7.80
N VAL A 148 -7.00 31.30 -6.55
CA VAL A 148 -6.46 30.58 -5.39
C VAL A 148 -7.08 29.21 -5.36
N PHE A 149 -6.24 28.16 -5.44
CA PHE A 149 -6.65 26.77 -5.47
C PHE A 149 -5.95 25.96 -4.37
N LEU A 150 -6.45 24.79 -4.08
CA LEU A 150 -5.84 23.87 -3.13
C LEU A 150 -4.49 23.36 -3.66
N LYS A 151 -3.40 23.77 -3.01
CA LYS A 151 -2.04 23.36 -3.38
C LYS A 151 -1.60 22.08 -2.68
N ASP A 152 -1.99 21.92 -1.41
CA ASP A 152 -1.57 20.81 -0.58
C ASP A 152 -2.54 20.56 0.57
N TYR A 153 -2.67 19.30 0.97
CA TYR A 153 -3.41 18.89 2.15
C TYR A 153 -2.83 17.59 2.71
N THR A 154 -3.16 17.29 3.95
CA THR A 154 -2.77 16.02 4.59
C THR A 154 -4.01 15.43 5.26
N ILE A 155 -4.31 14.19 4.96
CA ILE A 155 -5.32 13.38 5.63
C ILE A 155 -4.66 12.13 6.20
N LYS A 156 -5.29 11.53 7.18
CA LYS A 156 -4.85 10.25 7.71
C LYS A 156 -5.04 9.16 6.64
N PRO A 157 -3.95 8.50 6.20
CA PRO A 157 -4.03 7.56 5.07
C PRO A 157 -4.61 6.21 5.45
N GLU A 158 -4.62 5.86 6.74
CA GLU A 158 -4.97 4.54 7.23
C GLU A 158 -5.78 4.60 8.53
N TYR A 159 -6.77 3.73 8.63
CA TYR A 159 -7.58 3.52 9.83
C TYR A 159 -7.58 2.03 10.16
N THR A 160 -7.56 1.72 11.45
CA THR A 160 -7.68 0.34 11.92
C THR A 160 -8.79 0.26 12.95
N VAL A 161 -9.71 -0.67 12.76
CA VAL A 161 -10.79 -0.96 13.72
C VAL A 161 -10.93 -2.46 13.94
N MET A 162 -11.59 -2.84 15.02
CA MET A 162 -12.06 -4.20 15.20
C MET A 162 -13.39 -4.37 14.44
N MET A 163 -13.63 -5.56 13.92
CA MET A 163 -14.90 -5.93 13.28
C MET A 163 -16.11 -5.53 14.15
N GLY A 164 -17.14 -4.97 13.54
CA GLY A 164 -18.32 -4.46 14.23
C GLY A 164 -18.15 -3.07 14.86
N THR A 165 -16.96 -2.46 14.79
CA THR A 165 -16.71 -1.12 15.31
C THR A 165 -16.66 -0.12 14.17
N LYS A 166 -17.56 0.87 14.18
CA LYS A 166 -17.53 1.95 13.20
C LYS A 166 -16.24 2.77 13.35
N PRO A 167 -15.46 2.99 12.27
CA PRO A 167 -14.26 3.81 12.34
C PRO A 167 -14.60 5.28 12.61
N GLU A 168 -13.77 5.93 13.44
CA GLU A 168 -13.77 7.37 13.60
C GLU A 168 -12.90 7.98 12.49
N LEU A 169 -13.56 8.46 11.44
CA LEU A 169 -12.90 9.06 10.29
C LEU A 169 -12.76 10.57 10.49
N GLU A 170 -11.66 11.15 10.00
CA GLU A 170 -11.52 12.60 9.91
C GLU A 170 -12.62 13.17 9.01
N THR A 171 -13.33 14.18 9.50
CA THR A 171 -14.38 14.87 8.74
C THR A 171 -13.98 16.29 8.34
N THR A 172 -12.84 16.77 8.86
CA THR A 172 -12.26 18.07 8.52
C THR A 172 -10.79 17.92 8.17
N VAL A 173 -10.29 18.82 7.36
CA VAL A 173 -8.91 18.82 6.90
C VAL A 173 -8.45 20.25 6.65
N THR A 174 -7.20 20.55 7.00
CA THR A 174 -6.58 21.85 6.69
C THR A 174 -5.79 21.74 5.39
N GLY A 175 -6.20 22.50 4.38
CA GLY A 175 -5.48 22.64 3.12
C GLY A 175 -4.57 23.86 3.11
N THR A 176 -3.47 23.79 2.36
CA THR A 176 -2.63 24.93 1.99
C THR A 176 -3.00 25.36 0.58
N MET A 177 -3.39 26.61 0.42
CA MET A 177 -3.77 27.16 -0.86
C MET A 177 -2.54 27.62 -1.67
N SER A 178 -2.73 27.88 -2.96
CA SER A 178 -1.65 28.30 -3.87
C SER A 178 -0.97 29.62 -3.50
N ASP A 179 -1.67 30.49 -2.79
CA ASP A 179 -1.16 31.74 -2.24
C ASP A 179 -0.48 31.60 -0.86
N GLY A 180 -0.39 30.37 -0.35
CA GLY A 180 0.18 30.06 0.97
C GLY A 180 -0.79 30.19 2.14
N SER A 181 -2.02 30.65 1.92
CA SER A 181 -3.05 30.69 2.96
C SER A 181 -3.48 29.27 3.39
N LYS A 182 -4.08 29.18 4.58
CA LYS A 182 -4.68 27.94 5.08
C LYS A 182 -6.20 28.05 4.97
N GLN A 183 -6.82 26.99 4.51
CA GLN A 183 -8.27 26.86 4.46
C GLN A 183 -8.70 25.54 5.08
N GLU A 184 -9.78 25.57 5.85
CA GLU A 184 -10.42 24.35 6.35
C GLU A 184 -11.39 23.80 5.30
N GLY A 185 -11.32 22.50 5.07
CA GLY A 185 -12.25 21.74 4.22
C GLY A 185 -12.96 20.65 5.02
N THR A 186 -13.99 20.09 4.42
CA THR A 186 -14.75 18.96 4.97
C THR A 186 -14.54 17.72 4.13
N ILE A 187 -14.59 16.53 4.75
CA ILE A 187 -14.50 15.25 4.05
C ILE A 187 -15.81 14.49 4.27
N ASP A 188 -16.39 14.04 3.17
CA ASP A 188 -17.54 13.14 3.14
C ASP A 188 -17.10 11.76 2.65
N TRP A 189 -17.03 10.80 3.58
CA TRP A 189 -16.59 9.43 3.32
C TRP A 189 -17.75 8.53 2.91
N LYS A 190 -17.57 7.72 1.88
CA LYS A 190 -18.54 6.70 1.45
C LYS A 190 -18.35 5.41 2.26
N LEU A 191 -18.66 5.48 3.56
CA LEU A 191 -18.57 4.33 4.45
C LEU A 191 -19.94 3.67 4.60
N THR A 192 -20.03 2.37 4.32
CA THR A 192 -21.20 1.54 4.60
C THR A 192 -20.98 0.62 5.80
N GLU A 193 -22.04 0.22 6.48
CA GLU A 193 -21.93 -0.70 7.64
C GLU A 193 -21.32 -2.05 7.27
N ASP A 194 -21.58 -2.53 6.07
CA ASP A 194 -21.04 -3.78 5.57
C ASP A 194 -19.50 -3.82 5.61
N VAL A 195 -18.86 -2.68 5.33
CA VAL A 195 -17.40 -2.58 5.26
C VAL A 195 -16.73 -2.88 6.61
N TYR A 196 -17.23 -2.35 7.73
CA TYR A 196 -16.60 -2.56 9.03
C TYR A 196 -17.17 -3.75 9.81
N ASN A 197 -18.19 -4.42 9.28
CA ASN A 197 -18.74 -5.66 9.85
C ASN A 197 -18.06 -6.93 9.33
N HIS A 198 -17.16 -6.82 8.38
CA HIS A 198 -16.39 -7.94 7.86
C HIS A 198 -14.89 -7.68 7.97
N PRO A 199 -14.08 -8.63 8.46
CA PRO A 199 -12.65 -8.45 8.55
C PRO A 199 -12.03 -8.39 7.15
N GLY A 200 -11.07 -7.50 6.95
CA GLY A 200 -10.42 -7.33 5.64
C GLY A 200 -9.74 -5.98 5.48
N GLU A 201 -9.24 -5.78 4.28
CA GLU A 201 -8.57 -4.58 3.82
C GLU A 201 -9.47 -3.86 2.83
N TYR A 202 -9.86 -2.62 3.13
CA TYR A 202 -10.79 -1.84 2.33
C TYR A 202 -10.17 -0.51 1.94
N VAL A 203 -10.55 0.00 0.78
CA VAL A 203 -10.30 1.39 0.39
C VAL A 203 -11.58 2.17 0.59
N LEU A 204 -11.52 3.19 1.43
CA LEU A 204 -12.59 4.13 1.64
C LEU A 204 -12.44 5.27 0.63
N ASP A 205 -13.43 5.47 -0.22
CA ASP A 205 -13.51 6.64 -1.07
C ASP A 205 -14.25 7.76 -0.34
N GLY A 206 -13.85 8.99 -0.60
CA GLY A 206 -14.48 10.19 -0.05
C GLY A 206 -14.41 11.36 -1.01
N THR A 207 -15.13 12.41 -0.68
CA THR A 207 -15.07 13.71 -1.35
C THR A 207 -14.74 14.78 -0.33
N MET A 208 -13.64 15.47 -0.58
CA MET A 208 -13.20 16.60 0.21
C MET A 208 -13.61 17.90 -0.46
N LYS A 209 -14.12 18.86 0.31
CA LYS A 209 -14.62 20.15 -0.17
C LYS A 209 -13.86 21.31 0.46
N PHE A 210 -13.31 22.17 -0.38
CA PHE A 210 -12.72 23.46 -0.02
C PHE A 210 -13.49 24.58 -0.75
N GLY A 211 -14.45 25.18 -0.09
CA GLY A 211 -15.33 26.17 -0.73
C GLY A 211 -16.12 25.56 -1.89
N LYS A 212 -15.78 25.94 -3.11
CA LYS A 212 -16.39 25.43 -4.35
C LYS A 212 -15.60 24.28 -4.97
N GLU A 213 -14.42 24.00 -4.46
CA GLU A 213 -13.53 22.97 -4.99
C GLU A 213 -13.85 21.62 -4.34
N GLU A 214 -14.08 20.61 -5.16
CA GLU A 214 -14.29 19.24 -4.74
C GLU A 214 -13.11 18.37 -5.18
N VAL A 215 -12.58 17.59 -4.23
CA VAL A 215 -11.39 16.76 -4.41
C VAL A 215 -11.70 15.34 -3.95
N ALA A 216 -11.53 14.37 -4.85
CA ALA A 216 -11.65 12.96 -4.48
C ALA A 216 -10.48 12.58 -3.56
N VAL A 217 -10.79 11.89 -2.46
CA VAL A 217 -9.83 11.37 -1.51
C VAL A 217 -10.12 9.91 -1.21
N SER A 218 -9.11 9.20 -0.75
CA SER A 218 -9.28 7.83 -0.28
C SER A 218 -8.34 7.51 0.87
N ALA A 219 -8.73 6.55 1.70
CA ALA A 219 -7.94 6.05 2.82
C ALA A 219 -8.09 4.53 2.93
N ASN A 220 -7.10 3.87 3.51
CA ASN A 220 -7.18 2.44 3.81
C ASN A 220 -7.91 2.22 5.13
N LEU A 221 -8.77 1.20 5.17
CA LEU A 221 -9.40 0.73 6.40
C LEU A 221 -9.04 -0.74 6.63
N HIS A 222 -8.35 -1.01 7.72
CA HIS A 222 -8.00 -2.34 8.18
C HIS A 222 -9.01 -2.79 9.23
N VAL A 223 -9.88 -3.72 8.89
CA VAL A 223 -10.85 -4.32 9.83
C VAL A 223 -10.28 -5.61 10.36
N LYS A 224 -9.90 -5.59 11.63
CA LYS A 224 -9.33 -6.77 12.31
C LYS A 224 -10.44 -7.68 12.81
N PRO A 225 -10.28 -9.01 12.67
CA PRO A 225 -11.24 -9.95 13.21
C PRO A 225 -11.27 -9.90 14.75
N ILE A 226 -12.43 -10.16 15.32
CA ILE A 226 -12.60 -10.39 16.77
C ILE A 226 -12.50 -11.89 17.00
N ILE A 227 -11.60 -12.30 17.88
CA ILE A 227 -11.53 -13.68 18.35
C ILE A 227 -12.57 -13.83 19.46
N VAL A 228 -13.68 -14.51 19.17
CA VAL A 228 -14.80 -14.73 20.14
C VAL A 228 -14.55 -15.91 21.09
N ALA A 229 -13.72 -16.85 20.67
CA ALA A 229 -13.31 -17.97 21.50
C ALA A 229 -11.92 -18.47 21.12
N VAL A 230 -11.27 -19.16 22.01
CA VAL A 230 -10.02 -19.87 21.76
C VAL A 230 -10.30 -21.35 21.96
N GLN A 231 -9.82 -22.19 21.04
CA GLN A 231 -9.98 -23.63 21.14
C GLN A 231 -9.33 -24.13 22.45
N ASN A 232 -10.12 -24.87 23.25
CA ASN A 232 -9.59 -25.49 24.45
C ASN A 232 -8.57 -26.55 24.09
N TYR A 233 -7.40 -26.46 24.69
CA TYR A 233 -6.37 -27.47 24.54
C TYR A 233 -6.24 -28.28 25.85
N THR A 234 -6.53 -29.58 25.72
CA THR A 234 -6.35 -30.52 26.84
C THR A 234 -5.34 -31.58 26.42
N ARG A 235 -4.40 -31.88 27.30
CA ARG A 235 -3.42 -32.93 27.09
C ARG A 235 -3.29 -33.78 28.33
N ALA A 236 -3.47 -35.09 28.19
CA ALA A 236 -3.17 -36.04 29.23
C ALA A 236 -1.64 -36.17 29.41
N THR A 237 -1.17 -36.22 30.66
CA THR A 237 0.23 -36.45 30.98
C THR A 237 0.34 -37.49 32.07
N VAL A 238 1.47 -38.15 32.15
CA VAL A 238 1.79 -39.09 33.23
C VAL A 238 2.17 -38.28 34.48
N LYS A 239 1.77 -38.76 35.66
CA LYS A 239 2.09 -38.14 36.94
C LYS A 239 3.60 -37.90 37.05
N GLY A 240 3.99 -36.64 37.32
CA GLY A 240 5.39 -36.23 37.47
C GLY A 240 6.06 -35.71 36.19
N LEU A 241 5.38 -35.75 35.03
CA LEU A 241 5.88 -35.14 33.80
C LEU A 241 5.19 -33.80 33.53
N VAL A 242 5.96 -32.80 33.13
CA VAL A 242 5.42 -31.51 32.67
C VAL A 242 4.98 -31.65 31.19
N PRO A 243 3.69 -31.42 30.87
CA PRO A 243 3.24 -31.51 29.47
C PRO A 243 3.85 -30.38 28.65
N THR A 244 4.29 -30.72 27.44
CA THR A 244 4.64 -29.70 26.44
C THR A 244 3.36 -29.14 25.85
N LEU A 245 3.09 -27.87 26.07
CA LEU A 245 1.95 -27.15 25.52
C LEU A 245 2.31 -26.50 24.18
N PRO A 246 1.36 -26.34 23.28
CA PRO A 246 1.59 -25.62 22.03
C PRO A 246 1.91 -24.14 22.35
N SER A 247 2.80 -23.54 21.58
CA SER A 247 3.14 -22.11 21.68
C SER A 247 2.04 -21.19 21.11
N THR A 248 1.12 -21.76 20.34
CA THR A 248 0.00 -21.04 19.70
C THR A 248 -1.28 -21.85 19.80
N LEU A 249 -2.42 -21.17 19.96
CA LEU A 249 -3.75 -21.75 19.93
C LEU A 249 -4.54 -21.12 18.76
N ALA A 250 -5.41 -21.91 18.13
CA ALA A 250 -6.32 -21.39 17.12
C ALA A 250 -7.42 -20.54 17.80
N GLY A 251 -7.61 -19.32 17.30
CA GLY A 251 -8.75 -18.49 17.64
C GLY A 251 -9.96 -18.88 16.79
N ILE A 252 -11.14 -18.74 17.36
CA ILE A 252 -12.42 -18.92 16.64
C ILE A 252 -12.91 -17.51 16.32
N LEU A 253 -13.13 -17.25 15.02
CA LEU A 253 -13.75 -16.03 14.53
C LEU A 253 -15.27 -16.15 14.58
N PRO A 254 -15.99 -15.04 14.67
CA PRO A 254 -17.45 -15.01 14.64
C PRO A 254 -17.99 -15.46 13.29
#